data_216f47603cf6d567f7386ed2463cf953
#
_entry.id   216f47603cf6d567f7386ed2463cf953
#
_cell.length_a   1.000
_cell.length_b   1.000
_cell.length_c   1.000
_cell.angle_alpha   90.00
_cell.angle_beta   90.00
_cell.angle_gamma   90.00
#
_symmetry.space_group_name_H-M   'P 1'
#
loop_
_entity.id
_entity.type
_entity.pdbx_description
1 polymer ?
#
loop_
_entity_poly.entity_id
_entity_poly.type
_entity_poly.pdbx_seq_one_letter_code
_entity_poly.pdbx_strand_id
1 'polypeptide(L)'
;MRSDVDRWEEKYRDATAVPSLISDPLLVHYADLLKGDGLALDLAAGTCHTSVQLARLGRQVVALDCSLTALQIGQRIAAREGVRIQGLVADLDNWPLPQSTFEVITCFRYLNRELFPAMGNALKPGGLLLYKTFNQHHLREVPRFNPNYLLRPGELARSFPDLELVVCRDGVNAREPYSFAIARSPQKT
;
A
#
# COMPACT_ATOMS: atom_id res chain seq x y z
N MET A 1 2.62 -9.42 -17.35
CA MET A 1 3.77 -8.57 -16.95
C MET A 1 3.88 -7.30 -17.79
N ARG A 2 4.46 -7.30 -18.99
CA ARG A 2 4.44 -6.07 -19.84
C ARG A 2 3.02 -5.52 -20.04
N SER A 3 2.04 -6.40 -20.24
CA SER A 3 0.62 -6.03 -20.38
C SER A 3 -0.01 -5.36 -19.15
N ASP A 4 0.44 -5.66 -17.92
CA ASP A 4 -0.10 -5.03 -16.71
C ASP A 4 0.49 -3.64 -16.51
N VAL A 5 1.78 -3.46 -16.75
CA VAL A 5 2.44 -2.15 -16.74
C VAL A 5 1.79 -1.23 -17.79
N ASP A 6 1.64 -1.72 -19.03
CA ASP A 6 1.02 -0.95 -20.11
C ASP A 6 -0.43 -0.57 -19.78
N ARG A 7 -1.21 -1.50 -19.21
CA ARG A 7 -2.60 -1.27 -18.78
C ARG A 7 -2.72 -0.18 -17.71
N TRP A 8 -1.84 -0.21 -16.70
CA TRP A 8 -1.87 0.80 -15.63
C TRP A 8 -1.37 2.15 -16.12
N GLU A 9 -0.33 2.19 -16.97
CA GLU A 9 0.14 3.42 -17.58
C GLU A 9 -0.97 4.06 -18.47
N GLU A 10 -1.66 3.26 -19.28
CA GLU A 10 -2.78 3.72 -20.11
C GLU A 10 -3.93 4.28 -19.25
N LYS A 11 -4.27 3.62 -18.17
CA LYS A 11 -5.33 4.07 -17.24
C LYS A 11 -5.10 5.50 -16.72
N TYR A 12 -3.84 5.88 -16.48
CA TYR A 12 -3.51 7.19 -15.93
C TYR A 12 -3.17 8.24 -16.99
N ARG A 13 -2.89 7.82 -18.24
CA ARG A 13 -2.48 8.70 -19.33
C ARG A 13 -3.50 9.79 -19.64
N ASP A 14 -4.77 9.46 -19.58
CA ASP A 14 -5.87 10.38 -19.93
C ASP A 14 -6.32 11.26 -18.76
N ALA A 15 -5.66 11.17 -17.62
CA ALA A 15 -5.97 11.99 -16.46
C ALA A 15 -5.52 13.45 -16.70
N THR A 16 -6.44 14.29 -17.16
CA THR A 16 -6.19 15.70 -17.49
C THR A 16 -6.12 16.61 -16.26
N ALA A 17 -6.70 16.19 -15.13
CA ALA A 17 -6.75 16.96 -13.89
C ALA A 17 -6.00 16.27 -12.77
N VAL A 18 -5.31 17.07 -11.94
CA VAL A 18 -4.73 16.58 -10.68
C VAL A 18 -5.85 16.48 -9.64
N PRO A 19 -6.21 15.29 -9.18
CA PRO A 19 -7.29 15.12 -8.20
C PRO A 19 -6.93 15.77 -6.86
N SER A 20 -7.95 16.07 -6.06
CA SER A 20 -7.76 16.43 -4.66
C SER A 20 -7.24 15.24 -3.87
N LEU A 21 -6.51 15.49 -2.79
CA LEU A 21 -6.07 14.43 -1.90
C LEU A 21 -7.28 13.68 -1.33
N ILE A 22 -7.27 12.37 -1.47
CA ILE A 22 -8.24 11.46 -0.87
C ILE A 22 -7.58 10.76 0.30
N SER A 23 -8.05 11.05 1.51
CA SER A 23 -7.55 10.42 2.72
C SER A 23 -8.18 9.05 2.93
N ASP A 24 -7.35 8.01 3.10
CA ASP A 24 -7.87 6.70 3.49
C ASP A 24 -8.25 6.70 4.97
N PRO A 25 -9.48 6.29 5.34
CA PRO A 25 -9.93 6.29 6.73
C PRO A 25 -9.03 5.45 7.66
N LEU A 26 -8.39 4.39 7.15
CA LEU A 26 -7.47 3.57 7.93
C LEU A 26 -6.25 4.38 8.39
N LEU A 27 -5.65 5.16 7.48
CA LEU A 27 -4.51 6.02 7.81
C LEU A 27 -4.90 7.14 8.78
N VAL A 28 -6.11 7.68 8.64
CA VAL A 28 -6.63 8.71 9.57
C VAL A 28 -6.82 8.13 10.96
N HIS A 29 -7.45 6.95 11.05
CA HIS A 29 -7.75 6.29 12.33
C HIS A 29 -6.48 5.89 13.10
N TYR A 30 -5.45 5.42 12.38
CA TYR A 30 -4.19 4.97 12.97
C TYR A 30 -3.04 5.97 12.82
N ALA A 31 -3.36 7.25 12.60
CA ALA A 31 -2.36 8.29 12.35
C ALA A 31 -1.28 8.37 13.44
N ASP A 32 -1.64 8.18 14.71
CA ASP A 32 -0.69 8.26 15.83
C ASP A 32 0.35 7.12 15.81
N LEU A 33 0.01 5.95 15.26
CA LEU A 33 0.98 4.86 15.05
C LEU A 33 1.94 5.15 13.89
N LEU A 34 1.55 6.02 12.96
CA LEU A 34 2.25 6.27 11.72
C LEU A 34 3.14 7.51 11.76
N LYS A 35 2.95 8.41 12.74
CA LYS A 35 3.78 9.61 12.91
C LYS A 35 5.26 9.24 13.08
N GLY A 36 6.13 10.07 12.54
CA GLY A 36 7.58 9.93 12.67
C GLY A 36 8.31 10.47 11.45
N ASP A 37 9.63 10.50 11.53
CA ASP A 37 10.55 11.05 10.53
C ASP A 37 11.30 9.99 9.72
N GLY A 38 11.10 8.73 10.05
CA GLY A 38 11.77 7.62 9.38
C GLY A 38 11.20 7.32 8.00
N LEU A 39 11.89 6.42 7.29
CA LEU A 39 11.60 6.05 5.92
C LEU A 39 10.34 5.19 5.82
N ALA A 40 9.43 5.59 4.95
CA ALA A 40 8.22 4.83 4.61
C ALA A 40 8.24 4.43 3.13
N LEU A 41 7.70 3.26 2.83
CA LEU A 41 7.50 2.76 1.47
C LEU A 41 6.00 2.58 1.20
N ASP A 42 5.52 3.17 0.12
CA ASP A 42 4.15 2.95 -0.37
C ASP A 42 4.23 2.11 -1.65
N LEU A 43 3.81 0.85 -1.57
CA LEU A 43 3.85 -0.12 -2.66
C LEU A 43 2.57 -0.05 -3.49
N ALA A 44 2.70 -0.08 -4.81
CA ALA A 44 1.60 0.14 -5.76
C ALA A 44 0.87 1.46 -5.45
N ALA A 45 1.66 2.53 -5.33
CA ALA A 45 1.22 3.81 -4.81
C ALA A 45 0.19 4.53 -5.70
N GLY A 46 0.08 4.16 -6.98
CA GLY A 46 -0.80 4.82 -7.94
C GLY A 46 -0.57 6.32 -7.96
N THR A 47 -1.61 7.11 -7.76
CA THR A 47 -1.53 8.57 -7.65
C THR A 47 -1.11 9.07 -6.26
N CYS A 48 -0.47 8.24 -5.47
CA CYS A 48 0.24 8.55 -4.22
C CYS A 48 -0.59 9.19 -3.11
N HIS A 49 -1.89 8.94 -3.04
CA HIS A 49 -2.71 9.50 -1.96
C HIS A 49 -2.25 9.03 -0.57
N THR A 50 -1.89 7.74 -0.44
CA THR A 50 -1.33 7.15 0.79
C THR A 50 0.04 7.75 1.11
N SER A 51 0.91 7.84 0.09
CA SER A 51 2.25 8.44 0.22
C SER A 51 2.18 9.87 0.75
N VAL A 52 1.28 10.70 0.19
CA VAL A 52 1.09 12.09 0.62
C VAL A 52 0.58 12.17 2.06
N GLN A 53 -0.34 11.28 2.47
CA GLN A 53 -0.78 11.22 3.86
C GLN A 53 0.35 10.86 4.82
N LEU A 54 1.20 9.88 4.47
CA LEU A 54 2.38 9.50 5.27
C LEU A 54 3.37 10.67 5.38
N ALA A 55 3.62 11.39 4.28
CA ALA A 55 4.49 12.56 4.28
C ALA A 55 3.94 13.69 5.17
N ARG A 56 2.61 13.89 5.23
CA ARG A 56 1.97 14.84 6.16
C ARG A 56 2.11 14.42 7.64
N LEU A 57 2.31 13.12 7.90
CA LEU A 57 2.61 12.60 9.24
C LEU A 57 4.11 12.67 9.60
N GLY A 58 4.93 13.31 8.75
CA GLY A 58 6.36 13.56 8.98
C GLY A 58 7.29 12.54 8.30
N ARG A 59 6.77 11.49 7.69
CA ARG A 59 7.59 10.42 7.09
C ARG A 59 8.34 10.89 5.84
N GLN A 60 9.55 10.34 5.65
CA GLN A 60 10.25 10.38 4.37
C GLN A 60 9.67 9.24 3.51
N VAL A 61 9.04 9.58 2.38
CA VAL A 61 8.23 8.58 1.64
C VAL A 61 8.83 8.28 0.28
N VAL A 62 9.01 6.97 0.01
CA VAL A 62 9.23 6.42 -1.32
C VAL A 62 7.90 5.84 -1.80
N ALA A 63 7.38 6.39 -2.89
CA ALA A 63 6.19 5.91 -3.59
C ALA A 63 6.63 5.06 -4.77
N LEU A 64 6.33 3.76 -4.75
CA LEU A 64 6.71 2.83 -5.81
C LEU A 64 5.47 2.41 -6.61
N ASP A 65 5.51 2.59 -7.92
CA ASP A 65 4.48 2.14 -8.84
C ASP A 65 5.08 1.82 -10.22
N CYS A 66 4.40 1.01 -11.01
CA CYS A 66 4.82 0.72 -12.37
C CYS A 66 4.47 1.84 -13.36
N SER A 67 3.54 2.74 -13.03
CA SER A 67 3.12 3.85 -13.87
C SER A 67 3.85 5.14 -13.53
N LEU A 68 4.66 5.62 -14.48
CA LEU A 68 5.30 6.92 -14.37
C LEU A 68 4.26 8.05 -14.30
N THR A 69 3.20 7.96 -15.11
CA THR A 69 2.14 8.97 -15.14
C THR A 69 1.43 9.06 -13.79
N ALA A 70 1.13 7.93 -13.15
CA ALA A 70 0.52 7.93 -11.83
C ALA A 70 1.40 8.63 -10.78
N LEU A 71 2.69 8.30 -10.76
CA LEU A 71 3.66 8.94 -9.85
C LEU A 71 3.81 10.44 -10.09
N GLN A 72 3.80 10.88 -11.35
CA GLN A 72 3.84 12.32 -11.69
C GLN A 72 2.58 13.06 -11.19
N ILE A 73 1.40 12.43 -11.29
CA ILE A 73 0.17 12.97 -10.70
C ILE A 73 0.33 13.08 -9.18
N GLY A 74 0.86 12.03 -8.54
CA GLY A 74 1.11 11.98 -7.10
C GLY A 74 2.07 13.08 -6.64
N GLN A 75 3.14 13.35 -7.37
CA GLN A 75 4.06 14.45 -7.08
C GLN A 75 3.38 15.83 -7.15
N ARG A 76 2.44 16.01 -8.07
CA ARG A 76 1.65 17.25 -8.16
C ARG A 76 0.67 17.39 -6.98
N ILE A 77 0.07 16.27 -6.52
CA ILE A 77 -0.75 16.26 -5.29
C ILE A 77 0.14 16.64 -4.11
N ALA A 78 1.31 16.01 -3.94
CA ALA A 78 2.24 16.27 -2.85
C ALA A 78 2.67 17.75 -2.81
N ALA A 79 3.00 18.33 -3.96
CA ALA A 79 3.36 19.75 -4.07
C ALA A 79 2.20 20.68 -3.64
N ARG A 80 0.97 20.36 -4.01
CA ARG A 80 -0.24 21.11 -3.60
C ARG A 80 -0.49 21.02 -2.10
N GLU A 81 -0.19 19.86 -1.49
CA GLU A 81 -0.30 19.63 -0.05
C GLU A 81 0.91 20.12 0.76
N GLY A 82 1.91 20.74 0.12
CA GLY A 82 3.09 21.28 0.76
C GLY A 82 4.07 20.23 1.32
N VAL A 83 4.02 18.99 0.80
CA VAL A 83 4.91 17.89 1.20
C VAL A 83 5.74 17.37 0.02
N ARG A 84 6.77 16.56 0.32
CA ARG A 84 7.61 15.92 -0.69
C ARG A 84 7.50 14.40 -0.58
N ILE A 85 7.45 13.72 -1.74
CA ILE A 85 7.53 12.28 -1.88
C ILE A 85 8.54 11.94 -2.97
N GLN A 86 9.21 10.81 -2.86
CA GLN A 86 10.11 10.28 -3.88
C GLN A 86 9.37 9.24 -4.71
N GLY A 87 9.18 9.47 -6.02
CA GLY A 87 8.59 8.48 -6.92
C GLY A 87 9.66 7.53 -7.46
N LEU A 88 9.40 6.24 -7.39
CA LEU A 88 10.22 5.18 -7.96
C LEU A 88 9.39 4.35 -8.93
N VAL A 89 9.75 4.39 -10.22
CA VAL A 89 9.09 3.55 -11.24
C VAL A 89 9.74 2.17 -11.22
N ALA A 90 8.97 1.16 -10.85
CA ALA A 90 9.41 -0.23 -10.85
C ALA A 90 8.23 -1.20 -10.98
N ASP A 91 8.50 -2.34 -11.61
CA ASP A 91 7.57 -3.46 -11.65
C ASP A 91 7.76 -4.29 -10.37
N LEU A 92 6.73 -4.32 -9.52
CA LEU A 92 6.75 -5.03 -8.24
C LEU A 92 6.97 -6.53 -8.36
N ASP A 93 6.67 -7.14 -9.51
CA ASP A 93 6.90 -8.56 -9.73
C ASP A 93 8.39 -8.89 -9.89
N ASN A 94 9.22 -7.87 -10.20
CA ASN A 94 10.65 -8.04 -10.51
C ASN A 94 11.57 -7.16 -9.64
N TRP A 95 11.02 -6.35 -8.73
CA TRP A 95 11.80 -5.44 -7.91
C TRP A 95 12.10 -6.05 -6.52
N PRO A 96 13.37 -6.32 -6.19
CA PRO A 96 13.72 -6.80 -4.86
C PRO A 96 13.57 -5.68 -3.82
N LEU A 97 12.82 -5.93 -2.76
CA LEU A 97 12.71 -5.01 -1.64
C LEU A 97 13.98 -5.10 -0.77
N PRO A 98 14.60 -3.95 -0.41
CA PRO A 98 15.76 -3.95 0.48
C PRO A 98 15.35 -4.40 1.89
N GLN A 99 16.19 -5.25 2.52
CA GLN A 99 15.91 -5.78 3.87
C GLN A 99 16.10 -4.72 4.96
N SER A 100 15.31 -4.80 6.02
CA SER A 100 15.44 -4.00 7.26
C SER A 100 15.64 -2.50 6.99
N THR A 101 14.88 -1.94 6.07
CA THR A 101 15.08 -0.57 5.58
C THR A 101 13.97 0.38 6.02
N PHE A 102 12.72 -0.07 6.03
CA PHE A 102 11.58 0.80 6.22
C PHE A 102 11.00 0.70 7.63
N GLU A 103 10.58 1.84 8.17
CA GLU A 103 9.84 1.91 9.44
C GLU A 103 8.34 1.73 9.22
N VAL A 104 7.85 2.12 8.04
CA VAL A 104 6.46 1.91 7.63
C VAL A 104 6.44 1.41 6.20
N ILE A 105 5.65 0.37 5.94
CA ILE A 105 5.30 -0.08 4.59
C ILE A 105 3.79 -0.04 4.47
N THR A 106 3.29 0.56 3.39
CA THR A 106 1.88 0.52 3.00
C THR A 106 1.73 -0.19 1.66
N CYS A 107 0.66 -0.99 1.52
CA CYS A 107 0.31 -1.61 0.26
C CYS A 107 -1.22 -1.68 0.16
N PHE A 108 -1.83 -0.80 -0.65
CA PHE A 108 -3.27 -0.65 -0.73
C PHE A 108 -3.80 -0.97 -2.12
N ARG A 109 -4.86 -1.80 -2.16
CA ARG A 109 -5.56 -2.19 -3.41
C ARG A 109 -4.69 -2.91 -4.44
N TYR A 110 -3.66 -3.57 -3.96
CA TYR A 110 -2.78 -4.43 -4.74
C TYR A 110 -2.67 -5.80 -4.06
N LEU A 111 -2.66 -6.87 -4.82
CA LEU A 111 -2.51 -8.23 -4.30
C LEU A 111 -1.52 -9.02 -5.16
N ASN A 112 -0.35 -9.23 -4.60
CA ASN A 112 0.60 -10.24 -5.04
C ASN A 112 1.10 -10.99 -3.80
N ARG A 113 0.73 -12.27 -3.69
CA ARG A 113 1.03 -13.10 -2.51
C ARG A 113 2.51 -13.40 -2.37
N GLU A 114 3.24 -13.41 -3.48
CA GLU A 114 4.68 -13.66 -3.50
C GLU A 114 5.48 -12.52 -2.83
N LEU A 115 4.90 -11.33 -2.75
CA LEU A 115 5.52 -10.18 -2.08
C LEU A 115 5.35 -10.17 -0.55
N PHE A 116 4.46 -10.98 0.01
CA PHE A 116 4.20 -10.94 1.46
C PHE A 116 5.46 -11.17 2.31
N PRO A 117 6.30 -12.18 2.04
CA PRO A 117 7.55 -12.35 2.79
C PRO A 117 8.52 -11.18 2.60
N ALA A 118 8.63 -10.66 1.39
CA ALA A 118 9.53 -9.55 1.09
C ALA A 118 9.12 -8.26 1.81
N MET A 119 7.80 -7.97 1.93
CA MET A 119 7.31 -6.84 2.72
C MET A 119 7.71 -6.96 4.19
N GLY A 120 7.55 -8.14 4.81
CA GLY A 120 7.96 -8.37 6.19
C GLY A 120 9.46 -8.18 6.39
N ASN A 121 10.28 -8.75 5.51
CA ASN A 121 11.74 -8.66 5.57
C ASN A 121 12.29 -7.25 5.33
N ALA A 122 11.54 -6.40 4.60
CA ALA A 122 11.94 -5.04 4.32
C ALA A 122 11.71 -4.08 5.50
N LEU A 123 10.91 -4.47 6.49
CA LEU A 123 10.71 -3.70 7.70
C LEU A 123 11.94 -3.72 8.61
N LYS A 124 12.25 -2.59 9.21
CA LYS A 124 13.13 -2.52 10.37
C LYS A 124 12.51 -3.23 11.56
N PRO A 125 13.30 -3.67 12.55
CA PRO A 125 12.76 -4.13 13.83
C PRO A 125 11.80 -3.08 14.43
N GLY A 126 10.60 -3.50 14.84
CA GLY A 126 9.54 -2.62 15.33
C GLY A 126 8.77 -1.85 14.25
N GLY A 127 9.15 -1.96 12.99
CA GLY A 127 8.48 -1.31 11.85
C GLY A 127 7.07 -1.84 11.62
N LEU A 128 6.24 -1.06 10.94
CA LEU A 128 4.82 -1.33 10.72
C LEU A 128 4.52 -1.62 9.25
N LEU A 129 3.76 -2.67 9.01
CA LEU A 129 3.09 -2.94 7.74
C LEU A 129 1.63 -2.57 7.86
N LEU A 130 1.12 -1.77 6.92
CA LEU A 130 -0.31 -1.55 6.71
C LEU A 130 -0.68 -2.13 5.34
N TYR A 131 -1.45 -3.18 5.36
CA TYR A 131 -1.90 -3.85 4.15
C TYR A 131 -3.43 -3.79 4.05
N LYS A 132 -3.96 -3.35 2.88
CA LYS A 132 -5.40 -3.25 2.65
C LYS A 132 -5.72 -3.56 1.19
N THR A 133 -6.56 -4.57 0.95
CA THR A 133 -7.03 -4.86 -0.41
C THR A 133 -8.42 -5.46 -0.41
N PHE A 134 -8.97 -5.67 -1.60
CA PHE A 134 -10.27 -6.28 -1.78
C PHE A 134 -10.28 -7.75 -1.33
N ASN A 135 -11.42 -8.19 -0.79
CA ASN A 135 -11.70 -9.58 -0.49
C ASN A 135 -12.89 -10.10 -1.32
N GLN A 136 -13.23 -11.37 -1.16
CA GLN A 136 -14.30 -12.02 -1.94
C GLN A 136 -15.68 -11.35 -1.79
N HIS A 137 -15.92 -10.58 -0.72
CA HIS A 137 -17.18 -9.85 -0.57
C HIS A 137 -17.34 -8.72 -1.58
N HIS A 138 -16.23 -8.25 -2.18
CA HIS A 138 -16.26 -7.25 -3.26
C HIS A 138 -17.04 -7.72 -4.51
N LEU A 139 -17.15 -9.03 -4.73
CA LEU A 139 -17.96 -9.58 -5.82
C LEU A 139 -19.45 -9.24 -5.72
N ARG A 140 -19.94 -8.80 -4.56
CA ARG A 140 -21.33 -8.31 -4.40
C ARG A 140 -21.53 -6.95 -5.07
N GLU A 141 -20.49 -6.12 -5.06
CA GLU A 141 -20.49 -4.79 -5.66
C GLU A 141 -20.05 -4.84 -7.12
N VAL A 142 -19.06 -5.68 -7.42
CA VAL A 142 -18.48 -5.86 -8.76
C VAL A 142 -18.42 -7.35 -9.12
N PRO A 143 -19.54 -7.94 -9.60
CA PRO A 143 -19.65 -9.38 -9.84
C PRO A 143 -18.65 -9.96 -10.85
N ARG A 144 -18.11 -9.12 -11.74
CA ARG A 144 -17.13 -9.51 -12.77
C ARG A 144 -15.68 -9.20 -12.39
N PHE A 145 -15.42 -8.81 -11.12
CA PHE A 145 -14.05 -8.57 -10.67
C PHE A 145 -13.23 -9.86 -10.72
N ASN A 146 -11.97 -9.78 -11.13
CA ASN A 146 -11.12 -10.96 -11.24
C ASN A 146 -10.83 -11.56 -9.85
N PRO A 147 -11.27 -12.81 -9.57
CA PRO A 147 -11.12 -13.44 -8.26
C PRO A 147 -9.67 -13.62 -7.82
N ASN A 148 -8.70 -13.67 -8.76
CA ASN A 148 -7.28 -13.80 -8.44
C ASN A 148 -6.73 -12.60 -7.66
N TYR A 149 -7.38 -11.43 -7.77
CA TYR A 149 -7.04 -10.21 -7.03
C TYR A 149 -7.88 -10.01 -5.77
N LEU A 150 -8.51 -11.07 -5.27
CA LEU A 150 -9.32 -11.03 -4.05
C LEU A 150 -8.72 -11.93 -2.97
N LEU A 151 -8.64 -11.41 -1.76
CA LEU A 151 -8.33 -12.21 -0.57
C LEU A 151 -9.50 -13.11 -0.22
N ARG A 152 -9.20 -14.33 0.22
CA ARG A 152 -10.18 -15.19 0.85
C ARG A 152 -10.42 -14.75 2.29
N PRO A 153 -11.61 -14.96 2.86
CA PRO A 153 -11.84 -14.73 4.28
C PRO A 153 -10.84 -15.51 5.14
N GLY A 154 -10.21 -14.83 6.11
CA GLY A 154 -9.19 -15.41 6.99
C GLY A 154 -7.80 -15.59 6.35
N GLU A 155 -7.60 -15.23 5.10
CA GLU A 155 -6.30 -15.35 4.43
C GLU A 155 -5.30 -14.34 4.98
N LEU A 156 -5.71 -13.07 5.13
CA LEU A 156 -4.82 -11.98 5.51
C LEU A 156 -4.21 -12.19 6.91
N ALA A 157 -4.96 -12.74 7.84
CA ALA A 157 -4.48 -13.04 9.18
C ALA A 157 -3.29 -14.03 9.22
N ARG A 158 -3.11 -14.82 8.15
CA ARG A 158 -2.04 -15.81 8.01
C ARG A 158 -0.95 -15.42 7.03
N SER A 159 -1.11 -14.27 6.37
CA SER A 159 -0.22 -13.85 5.27
C SER A 159 1.14 -13.33 5.76
N PHE A 160 1.24 -12.94 7.02
CA PHE A 160 2.45 -12.38 7.62
C PHE A 160 2.82 -13.12 8.91
N PRO A 161 3.24 -14.40 8.83
CA PRO A 161 3.46 -15.26 10.00
C PRO A 161 4.58 -14.76 10.91
N ASP A 162 5.55 -14.02 10.38
CA ASP A 162 6.71 -13.50 11.11
C ASP A 162 6.46 -12.10 11.70
N LEU A 163 5.27 -11.53 11.50
CA LEU A 163 4.88 -10.24 12.05
C LEU A 163 3.83 -10.41 13.16
N GLU A 164 3.90 -9.55 14.16
CA GLU A 164 2.88 -9.44 15.18
C GLU A 164 1.68 -8.65 14.66
N LEU A 165 0.48 -9.26 14.63
CA LEU A 165 -0.74 -8.58 14.21
C LEU A 165 -1.20 -7.60 15.31
N VAL A 166 -1.16 -6.31 15.00
CA VAL A 166 -1.72 -5.25 15.86
C VAL A 166 -3.23 -5.18 15.70
N VAL A 167 -3.70 -5.24 14.46
CA VAL A 167 -5.12 -5.33 14.12
C VAL A 167 -5.28 -6.03 12.79
N CYS A 168 -6.34 -6.85 12.67
CA CYS A 168 -6.69 -7.50 11.41
C CYS A 168 -8.21 -7.58 11.27
N ARG A 169 -8.70 -7.16 10.09
CA ARG A 169 -10.07 -7.41 9.63
C ARG A 169 -9.97 -8.12 8.28
N ASP A 170 -10.21 -9.40 8.29
CA ASP A 170 -9.94 -10.29 7.16
C ASP A 170 -11.19 -10.83 6.45
N GLY A 171 -12.32 -10.18 6.67
CA GLY A 171 -13.58 -10.52 6.02
C GLY A 171 -14.29 -11.77 6.58
N VAL A 172 -13.79 -12.39 7.65
CA VAL A 172 -14.45 -13.54 8.29
C VAL A 172 -15.73 -13.11 9.01
N ASN A 173 -15.63 -12.06 9.82
CA ASN A 173 -16.71 -11.60 10.70
C ASN A 173 -17.46 -10.36 10.14
N ALA A 174 -16.97 -9.75 9.08
CA ALA A 174 -17.55 -8.58 8.46
C ALA A 174 -17.72 -8.81 6.95
N ARG A 175 -18.83 -8.30 6.40
CA ARG A 175 -19.13 -8.41 4.96
C ARG A 175 -18.62 -7.21 4.15
N GLU A 176 -17.63 -6.51 4.70
CA GLU A 176 -16.98 -5.38 4.03
C GLU A 176 -16.18 -5.86 2.81
N PRO A 177 -16.14 -5.11 1.70
CA PRO A 177 -15.45 -5.51 0.48
C PRO A 177 -13.93 -5.48 0.60
N TYR A 178 -13.40 -4.99 1.72
CA TYR A 178 -11.98 -4.89 2.00
C TYR A 178 -11.57 -5.73 3.21
N SER A 179 -10.39 -6.32 3.12
CA SER A 179 -9.63 -6.79 4.28
C SER A 179 -8.45 -5.88 4.54
N PHE A 180 -8.08 -5.69 5.80
CA PHE A 180 -6.86 -4.97 6.16
C PHE A 180 -6.17 -5.59 7.37
N ALA A 181 -4.86 -5.41 7.44
CA ALA A 181 -4.03 -5.73 8.59
C ALA A 181 -3.06 -4.59 8.87
N ILE A 182 -2.82 -4.34 10.14
CA ILE A 182 -1.65 -3.62 10.65
C ILE A 182 -0.83 -4.64 11.42
N ALA A 183 0.41 -4.83 11.02
CA ALA A 183 1.30 -5.79 11.63
C ALA A 183 2.64 -5.14 11.95
N ARG A 184 3.32 -5.61 12.99
CA ARG A 184 4.58 -5.08 13.48
C ARG A 184 5.69 -6.11 13.32
N SER A 185 6.83 -5.66 12.79
CA SER A 185 8.05 -6.48 12.81
C SER A 185 8.54 -6.65 14.26
N PRO A 186 8.94 -7.87 14.68
CA PRO A 186 9.49 -8.08 16.02
C PRO A 186 10.67 -7.16 16.32
N GLN A 187 10.81 -6.73 17.59
CA GLN A 187 12.02 -6.07 18.05
C GLN A 187 13.16 -7.09 18.05
N LYS A 188 14.33 -6.73 17.55
CA LYS A 188 15.53 -7.55 17.78
C LYS A 188 15.87 -7.46 19.28
N THR A 189 15.78 -8.59 19.96
CA THR A 189 16.33 -8.76 21.32
C THR A 189 17.85 -8.63 21.31
#